data_527fae1b274c19e5a3229fbcb3105384
#
_entry.id   527fae1b274c19e5a3229fbcb3105384
#
_cell.length_a   1.000
_cell.length_b   1.000
_cell.length_c   1.000
_cell.angle_alpha   90.00
_cell.angle_beta   90.00
_cell.angle_gamma   90.00
#
_symmetry.space_group_name_H-M   'P 1'
#
loop_
_entity.id
_entity.type
_entity.pdbx_description
1 polymer ?
#
loop_
_entity_poly.entity_id
_entity_poly.type
_entity_poly.pdbx_seq_one_letter_code
_entity_poly.pdbx_strand_id
1 'polypeptide(L)'
;MKKLSKVLLALLILISVGCGKKKEEKKETKEETKTEVKEDKKLNIINEESKERPYAVVINNIEVARKAQTGLKDAQVIYEFLAEGGITRFVAIYKDKDTAQIGTVRSARHNFLDVAFEYDAIFVHFGGSTYGYDDIKKLNVNDIDGMNSSSFWRENPYKLAREHTAYTSLVKVKKEASKKYRTTTDTKWPLNYSKDEVDLDGISATDISVPFSNYTKNSYKYDSENKVYKRYVSGKEHVDMKTKEQYTFKNIIIAKMGWKMTDSNYYLDIQDVGSGSGYYITNGKAIEITWSKKDRKSRMIYKDKNGNEIKLNDGNTFIEFQPTDQKTTIK
;
A
#
# COMPACT_ATOMS: atom_id res chain seq x y z
N MET A 1 33.13 46.65 -20.01
CA MET A 1 33.58 47.45 -21.17
C MET A 1 33.41 46.61 -22.42
N LYS A 2 32.80 47.23 -23.48
CA LYS A 2 32.67 46.82 -24.89
C LYS A 2 31.70 45.67 -25.13
N LYS A 3 30.48 45.90 -25.55
CA LYS A 3 29.84 46.51 -26.77
C LYS A 3 29.88 45.60 -27.98
N LEU A 4 28.66 45.22 -28.38
CA LEU A 4 27.99 45.35 -29.70
C LEU A 4 28.62 44.56 -30.88
N SER A 5 27.78 43.83 -31.67
CA SER A 5 27.16 44.44 -32.84
C SER A 5 26.13 43.51 -33.52
N LYS A 6 25.04 44.12 -33.95
CA LYS A 6 23.97 43.58 -34.82
C LYS A 6 24.49 43.61 -36.28
N VAL A 7 24.07 42.66 -37.11
CA VAL A 7 23.94 42.88 -38.54
C VAL A 7 22.64 42.25 -39.07
N LEU A 8 21.79 43.12 -39.50
CA LEU A 8 20.56 42.90 -40.29
C LEU A 8 21.00 42.92 -41.78
N LEU A 9 20.61 41.90 -42.54
CA LEU A 9 20.73 42.04 -44.01
C LEU A 9 19.41 41.65 -44.67
N ALA A 10 18.73 42.67 -45.16
CA ALA A 10 17.61 42.56 -46.05
C ALA A 10 18.10 42.50 -47.50
N LEU A 11 17.56 41.60 -48.30
CA LEU A 11 17.76 41.67 -49.75
C LEU A 11 16.44 41.49 -50.44
N LEU A 12 15.96 42.58 -51.06
CA LEU A 12 14.93 42.63 -52.08
C LEU A 12 15.49 42.16 -53.42
N ILE A 13 14.75 41.37 -54.20
CA ILE A 13 14.92 41.35 -55.66
C ILE A 13 13.63 40.83 -56.31
N LEU A 14 12.94 41.73 -56.95
CA LEU A 14 12.48 41.82 -58.34
C LEU A 14 11.65 40.69 -58.98
N ILE A 15 10.52 41.14 -59.34
CA ILE A 15 9.47 40.54 -60.14
C ILE A 15 9.92 40.43 -61.64
N SER A 16 9.68 39.26 -62.24
CA SER A 16 9.54 39.17 -63.70
C SER A 16 8.31 38.36 -64.03
N VAL A 17 7.40 39.03 -64.76
CA VAL A 17 6.17 38.50 -65.29
C VAL A 17 6.48 37.67 -66.55
N GLY A 18 6.00 36.43 -66.58
CA GLY A 18 5.95 35.57 -67.78
C GLY A 18 4.65 34.80 -67.84
N CYS A 19 3.87 35.15 -68.84
CA CYS A 19 2.53 34.59 -69.11
C CYS A 19 2.69 33.23 -69.80
N GLY A 20 1.98 32.17 -69.36
CA GLY A 20 1.94 30.85 -70.04
C GLY A 20 0.98 29.87 -69.38
N LYS A 21 -0.07 29.64 -70.01
CA LYS A 21 -1.21 28.67 -69.96
C LYS A 21 -1.29 27.58 -68.88
N LYS A 22 -2.47 27.54 -68.27
CA LYS A 22 -3.11 26.55 -67.43
C LYS A 22 -2.79 25.08 -67.71
N LYS A 23 -2.42 24.37 -66.64
CA LYS A 23 -2.84 23.00 -66.32
C LYS A 23 -3.12 22.93 -64.83
N GLU A 24 -4.35 22.54 -64.48
CA GLU A 24 -4.73 22.29 -63.08
C GLU A 24 -4.08 21.00 -62.61
N GLU A 25 -3.15 21.08 -61.69
CA GLU A 25 -2.71 19.98 -60.86
C GLU A 25 -3.31 20.13 -59.44
N LYS A 26 -4.14 19.16 -59.07
CA LYS A 26 -4.64 19.00 -57.72
C LYS A 26 -3.46 18.86 -56.75
N LYS A 27 -3.25 19.83 -55.88
CA LYS A 27 -2.41 19.69 -54.70
C LYS A 27 -3.14 18.84 -53.69
N GLU A 28 -2.75 17.59 -53.54
CA GLU A 28 -3.04 16.79 -52.35
C GLU A 28 -2.29 17.41 -51.17
N THR A 29 -3.06 18.03 -50.28
CA THR A 29 -2.55 18.45 -48.96
C THR A 29 -2.36 17.19 -48.15
N LYS A 30 -1.11 16.73 -47.95
CA LYS A 30 -0.79 15.75 -46.94
C LYS A 30 -0.98 16.42 -45.59
N GLU A 31 -2.07 16.07 -44.91
CA GLU A 31 -2.20 16.26 -43.47
C GLU A 31 -1.12 15.42 -42.78
N GLU A 32 -0.12 16.07 -42.24
CA GLU A 32 0.79 15.46 -41.29
C GLU A 32 0.00 15.16 -40.00
N THR A 33 -0.46 13.93 -39.89
CA THR A 33 -0.99 13.40 -38.61
C THR A 33 0.13 13.44 -37.60
N LYS A 34 0.20 14.44 -36.75
CA LYS A 34 1.00 14.41 -35.52
C LYS A 34 0.52 13.25 -34.67
N THR A 35 1.20 12.14 -34.73
CA THR A 35 1.05 11.05 -33.77
C THR A 35 1.55 11.61 -32.44
N GLU A 36 0.66 12.01 -31.56
CA GLU A 36 1.01 12.24 -30.16
C GLU A 36 1.54 10.93 -29.60
N VAL A 37 2.82 10.88 -29.33
CA VAL A 37 3.43 9.82 -28.55
C VAL A 37 2.87 9.99 -27.12
N LYS A 38 1.85 9.22 -26.78
CA LYS A 38 1.39 9.13 -25.39
C LYS A 38 2.56 8.58 -24.57
N GLU A 39 3.15 9.42 -23.73
CA GLU A 39 4.07 8.94 -22.71
C GLU A 39 3.34 7.85 -21.91
N ASP A 40 3.97 6.67 -21.82
CA ASP A 40 3.45 5.57 -21.01
C ASP A 40 3.43 6.02 -19.54
N LYS A 41 2.26 6.31 -19.01
CA LYS A 41 2.07 6.66 -17.60
C LYS A 41 2.61 5.53 -16.73
N LYS A 42 3.46 5.87 -15.76
CA LYS A 42 3.99 4.93 -14.76
C LYS A 42 3.23 5.09 -13.45
N LEU A 43 3.12 4.01 -12.69
CA LEU A 43 2.60 4.06 -11.33
C LEU A 43 3.63 4.69 -10.39
N ASN A 44 3.17 5.50 -9.44
CA ASN A 44 4.03 6.11 -8.42
C ASN A 44 4.16 5.20 -7.19
N ILE A 45 3.11 4.42 -6.87
CA ILE A 45 3.09 3.59 -5.66
C ILE A 45 4.00 2.38 -5.78
N ILE A 46 4.16 1.83 -6.98
CA ILE A 46 5.02 0.68 -7.26
C ILE A 46 5.82 0.90 -8.55
N ASN A 47 7.02 0.35 -8.59
CA ASN A 47 7.75 0.15 -9.84
C ASN A 47 7.42 -1.25 -10.39
N GLU A 48 6.61 -1.31 -11.46
CA GLU A 48 6.18 -2.57 -12.08
C GLU A 48 7.34 -3.36 -12.69
N GLU A 49 8.44 -2.69 -13.06
CA GLU A 49 9.62 -3.31 -13.66
C GLU A 49 10.60 -3.86 -12.60
N SER A 50 10.47 -3.41 -11.36
CA SER A 50 11.34 -3.85 -10.27
C SER A 50 11.10 -5.29 -9.90
N LYS A 51 12.18 -6.04 -9.83
CA LYS A 51 12.19 -7.42 -9.32
C LYS A 51 12.59 -7.51 -7.85
N GLU A 52 12.74 -6.38 -7.14
CA GLU A 52 13.03 -6.43 -5.71
C GLU A 52 11.92 -7.19 -4.98
N ARG A 53 12.32 -8.15 -4.15
CA ARG A 53 11.40 -8.92 -3.33
C ARG A 53 10.89 -8.05 -2.17
N PRO A 54 9.54 -7.96 -1.96
CA PRO A 54 8.99 -7.13 -0.90
C PRO A 54 9.33 -7.63 0.51
N TYR A 55 9.12 -6.75 1.49
CA TYR A 55 9.26 -7.04 2.91
C TYR A 55 7.90 -6.83 3.60
N ALA A 56 7.44 -7.84 4.33
CA ALA A 56 6.20 -7.82 5.12
C ALA A 56 6.56 -7.66 6.61
N VAL A 57 6.38 -6.46 7.16
CA VAL A 57 6.81 -6.12 8.51
C VAL A 57 5.63 -6.11 9.47
N VAL A 58 5.72 -6.88 10.56
CA VAL A 58 4.69 -6.92 11.61
C VAL A 58 4.82 -5.73 12.55
N ILE A 59 3.79 -4.90 12.63
CA ILE A 59 3.77 -3.67 13.41
C ILE A 59 2.76 -3.77 14.56
N ASN A 60 3.20 -3.33 15.72
CA ASN A 60 2.39 -3.23 16.93
C ASN A 60 1.36 -2.10 16.82
N ASN A 61 0.08 -2.39 17.10
CA ASN A 61 -0.98 -1.37 17.07
C ASN A 61 -1.80 -1.30 18.36
N ILE A 62 -1.26 -1.78 19.47
CA ILE A 62 -1.88 -1.55 20.78
C ILE A 62 -1.84 -0.06 21.13
N GLU A 63 -2.84 0.46 21.81
CA GLU A 63 -3.01 1.90 22.08
C GLU A 63 -1.75 2.58 22.62
N VAL A 64 -1.14 1.99 23.64
CA VAL A 64 0.07 2.56 24.29
C VAL A 64 1.27 2.67 23.35
N ALA A 65 1.36 1.80 22.33
CA ALA A 65 2.47 1.74 21.39
C ALA A 65 2.27 2.63 20.15
N ARG A 66 1.05 3.08 19.83
CA ARG A 66 0.77 3.87 18.61
C ARG A 66 1.59 5.16 18.55
N LYS A 67 1.78 5.84 19.70
CA LYS A 67 2.62 7.05 19.76
C LYS A 67 4.10 6.83 19.44
N ALA A 68 4.53 5.57 19.39
CA ALA A 68 5.90 5.16 19.08
C ALA A 68 6.02 4.53 17.66
N GLN A 69 4.94 4.50 16.88
CA GLN A 69 4.99 4.00 15.50
C GLN A 69 5.68 4.99 14.58
N THR A 70 6.46 4.47 13.62
CA THR A 70 7.11 5.26 12.58
C THR A 70 7.38 4.42 11.34
N GLY A 71 7.53 5.08 10.19
CA GLY A 71 7.90 4.47 8.91
C GLY A 71 6.73 3.86 8.14
N LEU A 72 5.50 3.94 8.63
CA LEU A 72 4.33 3.36 7.96
C LEU A 72 3.95 4.11 6.68
N LYS A 73 4.31 5.39 6.55
CA LYS A 73 4.00 6.19 5.35
C LYS A 73 4.72 5.70 4.10
N ASP A 74 5.82 4.98 4.25
CA ASP A 74 6.59 4.42 3.14
C ASP A 74 6.04 3.07 2.66
N ALA A 75 5.14 2.44 3.44
CA ALA A 75 4.51 1.19 3.05
C ALA A 75 3.54 1.42 1.87
N GLN A 76 3.63 0.56 0.86
CA GLN A 76 2.67 0.56 -0.25
C GLN A 76 1.29 0.07 0.19
N VAL A 77 1.27 -0.95 1.05
CA VAL A 77 0.04 -1.55 1.58
C VAL A 77 0.21 -1.85 3.06
N ILE A 78 -0.83 -1.59 3.84
CA ILE A 78 -0.90 -1.98 5.25
C ILE A 78 -2.16 -2.81 5.45
N TYR A 79 -1.99 -4.00 5.99
CA TYR A 79 -3.09 -4.86 6.45
C TYR A 79 -3.26 -4.72 7.94
N GLU A 80 -4.50 -4.57 8.41
CA GLU A 80 -4.83 -4.58 9.83
C GLU A 80 -5.64 -5.82 10.19
N PHE A 81 -5.19 -6.53 11.22
CA PHE A 81 -5.77 -7.76 11.72
C PHE A 81 -6.23 -7.58 13.16
N LEU A 82 -7.38 -8.15 13.50
CA LEU A 82 -7.73 -8.40 14.88
C LEU A 82 -6.68 -9.33 15.52
N ALA A 83 -6.27 -9.02 16.73
CA ALA A 83 -5.37 -9.81 17.55
C ALA A 83 -5.96 -10.04 18.95
N GLU A 84 -5.22 -10.73 19.81
CA GLU A 84 -5.67 -11.13 21.13
C GLU A 84 -6.13 -9.93 21.96
N GLY A 85 -7.15 -10.12 22.79
CA GLY A 85 -7.66 -9.09 23.70
C GLY A 85 -8.36 -7.91 23.01
N GLY A 86 -8.77 -8.08 21.75
CA GLY A 86 -9.46 -7.04 20.98
C GLY A 86 -8.56 -5.90 20.48
N ILE A 87 -7.23 -6.05 20.60
CA ILE A 87 -6.26 -5.15 19.96
C ILE A 87 -6.07 -5.53 18.49
N THR A 88 -5.31 -4.74 17.76
CA THR A 88 -4.96 -5.05 16.36
C THR A 88 -3.45 -5.05 16.16
N ARG A 89 -3.01 -5.62 15.03
CA ARG A 89 -1.66 -5.53 14.50
C ARG A 89 -1.69 -5.25 13.02
N PHE A 90 -0.60 -4.65 12.51
CA PHE A 90 -0.42 -4.44 11.09
C PHE A 90 0.59 -5.44 10.51
N VAL A 91 0.38 -5.75 9.23
CA VAL A 91 1.41 -6.26 8.34
C VAL A 91 1.60 -5.20 7.25
N ALA A 92 2.74 -4.53 7.27
CA ALA A 92 3.05 -3.44 6.35
C ALA A 92 4.00 -3.94 5.25
N ILE A 93 3.64 -3.70 3.99
CA ILE A 93 4.36 -4.18 2.81
C ILE A 93 5.20 -3.06 2.22
N TYR A 94 6.49 -3.33 2.08
CA TYR A 94 7.47 -2.40 1.52
C TYR A 94 8.17 -3.04 0.33
N LYS A 95 8.26 -2.32 -0.78
CA LYS A 95 9.03 -2.68 -1.97
C LYS A 95 9.75 -1.45 -2.50
N ASP A 96 11.00 -1.60 -2.94
CA ASP A 96 11.81 -0.50 -3.49
C ASP A 96 11.93 0.72 -2.55
N LYS A 97 12.05 0.47 -1.24
CA LYS A 97 12.18 1.49 -0.20
C LYS A 97 13.41 1.25 0.68
N ASP A 98 13.97 2.32 1.22
CA ASP A 98 15.10 2.29 2.16
C ASP A 98 14.75 2.99 3.48
N THR A 99 13.54 2.73 3.96
CA THR A 99 13.00 3.32 5.20
C THR A 99 13.97 3.14 6.36
N ALA A 100 14.43 4.27 6.91
CA ALA A 100 15.50 4.30 7.89
C ALA A 100 15.09 3.76 9.27
N GLN A 101 13.80 3.86 9.63
CA GLN A 101 13.26 3.34 10.88
C GLN A 101 11.81 2.91 10.71
N ILE A 102 11.53 1.65 11.08
CA ILE A 102 10.20 1.06 11.06
C ILE A 102 9.91 0.46 12.42
N GLY A 103 8.73 0.71 12.95
CA GLY A 103 8.28 0.07 14.17
C GLY A 103 7.11 0.81 14.86
N THR A 104 6.73 0.32 16.05
CA THR A 104 7.42 -0.75 16.80
C THR A 104 7.08 -2.11 16.21
N VAL A 105 8.10 -2.92 15.97
CA VAL A 105 7.93 -4.27 15.39
C VAL A 105 7.43 -5.25 16.45
N ARG A 106 6.57 -6.18 16.02
CA ARG A 106 5.89 -7.09 16.96
C ARG A 106 5.88 -8.54 16.47
N SER A 107 5.31 -9.39 17.31
CA SER A 107 5.34 -10.85 17.16
C SER A 107 4.50 -11.35 16.00
N ALA A 108 5.03 -12.34 15.31
CA ALA A 108 4.33 -13.10 14.27
C ALA A 108 3.05 -13.77 14.79
N ARG A 109 2.09 -13.90 13.91
CA ARG A 109 0.91 -14.78 14.03
C ARG A 109 0.77 -15.56 12.73
N HIS A 110 0.19 -16.75 12.79
CA HIS A 110 0.09 -17.64 11.64
C HIS A 110 -0.63 -17.02 10.44
N ASN A 111 -1.72 -16.26 10.66
CA ASN A 111 -2.44 -15.57 9.58
C ASN A 111 -1.64 -14.45 8.90
N PHE A 112 -0.64 -13.85 9.59
CA PHE A 112 0.15 -12.77 8.97
C PHE A 112 1.06 -13.29 7.86
N LEU A 113 1.39 -14.58 7.88
CA LEU A 113 2.17 -15.23 6.86
C LEU A 113 1.43 -15.30 5.52
N ASP A 114 0.10 -15.34 5.56
CA ASP A 114 -0.74 -15.46 4.38
C ASP A 114 -0.63 -14.20 3.50
N VAL A 115 -0.46 -13.03 4.13
CA VAL A 115 -0.12 -11.79 3.44
C VAL A 115 1.30 -11.84 2.86
N ALA A 116 2.28 -12.33 3.62
CA ALA A 116 3.65 -12.44 3.11
C ALA A 116 3.73 -13.34 1.87
N PHE A 117 2.96 -14.42 1.82
CA PHE A 117 2.90 -15.31 0.66
C PHE A 117 2.30 -14.63 -0.57
N GLU A 118 1.27 -13.80 -0.43
CA GLU A 118 0.66 -13.09 -1.56
C GLU A 118 1.68 -12.24 -2.34
N TYR A 119 2.63 -11.67 -1.63
CA TYR A 119 3.67 -10.80 -2.19
C TYR A 119 5.00 -11.53 -2.45
N ASP A 120 5.10 -12.84 -2.14
CA ASP A 120 6.40 -13.52 -2.06
C ASP A 120 7.39 -12.72 -1.20
N ALA A 121 6.90 -12.10 -0.12
CA ALA A 121 7.66 -11.19 0.70
C ALA A 121 8.59 -11.92 1.69
N ILE A 122 9.69 -11.27 2.08
CA ILE A 122 10.47 -11.67 3.25
C ILE A 122 9.73 -11.16 4.48
N PHE A 123 9.41 -12.08 5.41
CA PHE A 123 8.62 -11.78 6.59
C PHE A 123 9.49 -11.24 7.72
N VAL A 124 9.13 -10.08 8.30
CA VAL A 124 9.94 -9.37 9.30
C VAL A 124 9.13 -9.19 10.57
N HIS A 125 9.60 -9.75 11.68
CA HIS A 125 8.88 -9.76 12.93
C HIS A 125 9.82 -9.75 14.15
N PHE A 126 9.29 -9.58 15.34
CA PHE A 126 10.06 -9.66 16.59
C PHE A 126 9.37 -10.62 17.56
N GLY A 127 9.86 -11.86 17.60
CA GLY A 127 9.20 -12.96 18.31
C GLY A 127 7.93 -13.46 17.61
N GLY A 128 7.27 -14.43 18.21
CA GLY A 128 6.06 -15.05 17.63
C GLY A 128 5.21 -15.77 18.66
N SER A 129 3.96 -16.08 18.30
CA SER A 129 3.19 -17.11 18.98
C SER A 129 3.71 -18.51 18.62
N THR A 130 3.37 -19.52 19.41
CA THR A 130 3.68 -20.92 19.09
C THR A 130 3.20 -21.26 17.67
N TYR A 131 1.94 -21.01 17.34
CA TYR A 131 1.40 -21.24 16.00
C TYR A 131 2.12 -20.44 14.90
N GLY A 132 2.54 -19.21 15.20
CA GLY A 132 3.32 -18.41 14.25
C GLY A 132 4.67 -19.05 13.94
N TYR A 133 5.41 -19.51 14.95
CA TYR A 133 6.69 -20.19 14.77
C TYR A 133 6.54 -21.57 14.11
N ASP A 134 5.51 -22.33 14.48
CA ASP A 134 5.22 -23.65 13.88
C ASP A 134 4.97 -23.50 12.37
N ASP A 135 4.18 -22.52 11.99
CA ASP A 135 3.88 -22.25 10.57
C ASP A 135 5.09 -21.69 9.81
N ILE A 136 5.88 -20.80 10.39
CA ILE A 136 7.14 -20.33 9.80
C ILE A 136 8.01 -21.53 9.43
N LYS A 137 8.19 -22.48 10.36
CA LYS A 137 8.97 -23.69 10.14
C LYS A 137 8.30 -24.63 9.11
N LYS A 138 7.03 -24.95 9.31
CA LYS A 138 6.28 -25.93 8.49
C LYS A 138 6.13 -25.48 7.04
N LEU A 139 5.92 -24.18 6.81
CA LEU A 139 5.69 -23.62 5.49
C LEU A 139 6.99 -23.11 4.83
N ASN A 140 8.12 -23.23 5.53
CA ASN A 140 9.46 -22.77 5.10
C ASN A 140 9.45 -21.30 4.70
N VAL A 141 8.95 -20.44 5.60
CA VAL A 141 8.87 -18.99 5.40
C VAL A 141 10.26 -18.38 5.44
N ASN A 142 10.59 -17.52 4.51
CA ASN A 142 11.80 -16.70 4.59
C ASN A 142 11.53 -15.53 5.56
N ASP A 143 12.08 -15.59 6.76
CA ASP A 143 11.83 -14.61 7.82
C ASP A 143 13.10 -14.00 8.42
N ILE A 144 12.95 -12.82 8.98
CA ILE A 144 13.94 -12.13 9.80
C ILE A 144 13.30 -11.86 11.17
N ASP A 145 13.67 -12.68 12.15
CA ASP A 145 13.19 -12.52 13.52
C ASP A 145 14.16 -11.67 14.36
N GLY A 146 13.65 -10.57 14.89
CA GLY A 146 14.38 -9.65 15.76
C GLY A 146 14.87 -10.26 17.08
N MET A 147 14.39 -11.44 17.46
CA MET A 147 14.92 -12.19 18.61
C MET A 147 16.35 -12.67 18.35
N ASN A 148 16.70 -12.96 17.09
CA ASN A 148 17.95 -13.57 16.67
C ASN A 148 18.71 -12.75 15.62
N SER A 149 18.29 -11.48 15.39
CA SER A 149 18.82 -10.63 14.33
C SER A 149 19.44 -9.35 14.87
N SER A 150 20.61 -8.99 14.35
CA SER A 150 21.26 -7.70 14.62
C SER A 150 20.69 -6.54 13.82
N SER A 151 19.71 -6.79 12.93
CA SER A 151 19.04 -5.77 12.13
C SER A 151 18.04 -4.93 12.94
N PHE A 152 17.83 -5.28 14.21
CA PHE A 152 16.91 -4.60 15.11
C PHE A 152 17.64 -3.87 16.23
N TRP A 153 16.98 -2.87 16.77
CA TRP A 153 17.40 -2.15 17.96
C TRP A 153 16.20 -1.79 18.83
N ARG A 154 16.46 -1.28 20.05
CA ARG A 154 15.41 -0.75 20.92
C ARG A 154 15.60 0.74 21.15
N GLU A 155 14.50 1.46 21.04
CA GLU A 155 14.41 2.88 21.35
C GLU A 155 13.14 3.14 22.16
N ASN A 156 13.23 3.90 23.25
CA ASN A 156 12.11 4.07 24.18
C ASN A 156 11.91 5.51 24.64
N PRO A 157 11.60 6.44 23.74
CA PRO A 157 11.43 7.85 24.10
C PRO A 157 10.20 8.11 24.99
N TYR A 158 9.27 7.15 25.04
CA TYR A 158 8.00 7.29 25.76
C TYR A 158 7.91 6.45 27.03
N LYS A 159 9.00 5.83 27.47
CA LYS A 159 9.07 4.95 28.67
C LYS A 159 8.02 3.83 28.64
N LEU A 160 7.86 3.19 27.47
CA LEU A 160 6.96 2.06 27.27
C LEU A 160 7.57 0.77 27.83
N ALA A 161 6.72 -0.25 28.01
CA ALA A 161 7.18 -1.60 28.31
C ALA A 161 8.08 -2.12 27.16
N ARG A 162 9.06 -2.95 27.51
CA ARG A 162 10.13 -3.39 26.61
C ARG A 162 9.63 -3.98 25.29
N GLU A 163 8.50 -4.70 25.32
CA GLU A 163 7.88 -5.30 24.13
C GLU A 163 7.33 -4.29 23.12
N HIS A 164 7.25 -3.00 23.46
CA HIS A 164 6.78 -1.92 22.59
C HIS A 164 7.90 -1.03 22.07
N THR A 165 9.15 -1.47 22.10
CA THR A 165 10.33 -0.64 21.84
C THR A 165 11.25 -1.15 20.73
N ALA A 166 10.85 -2.20 20.00
CA ALA A 166 11.68 -2.80 18.95
C ALA A 166 11.48 -2.06 17.61
N TYR A 167 12.59 -1.69 16.97
CA TYR A 167 12.63 -1.08 15.65
C TYR A 167 13.57 -1.82 14.72
N THR A 168 13.35 -1.64 13.43
CA THR A 168 14.25 -2.07 12.35
C THR A 168 14.35 -0.99 11.28
N SER A 169 15.16 -1.24 10.24
CA SER A 169 15.19 -0.47 9.01
C SER A 169 15.26 -1.38 7.80
N LEU A 170 14.70 -0.94 6.66
CA LEU A 170 14.80 -1.74 5.44
C LEU A 170 16.24 -1.94 5.00
N VAL A 171 17.09 -0.93 5.14
CA VAL A 171 18.53 -1.05 4.81
C VAL A 171 19.20 -2.21 5.56
N LYS A 172 18.95 -2.33 6.88
CA LYS A 172 19.52 -3.42 7.70
C LYS A 172 18.92 -4.78 7.35
N VAL A 173 17.59 -4.84 7.22
CA VAL A 173 16.87 -6.07 6.87
C VAL A 173 17.27 -6.58 5.49
N LYS A 174 17.34 -5.71 4.48
CA LYS A 174 17.82 -6.06 3.13
C LYS A 174 19.23 -6.64 3.15
N LYS A 175 20.15 -6.01 3.90
CA LYS A 175 21.53 -6.49 4.06
C LYS A 175 21.60 -7.87 4.71
N GLU A 176 20.74 -8.15 5.69
CA GLU A 176 20.67 -9.47 6.33
C GLU A 176 20.03 -10.49 5.39
N ALA A 177 18.89 -10.14 4.78
CA ALA A 177 18.15 -11.00 3.88
C ALA A 177 18.99 -11.46 2.68
N SER A 178 19.81 -10.58 2.11
CA SER A 178 20.68 -10.90 0.97
C SER A 178 21.73 -11.99 1.26
N LYS A 179 22.01 -12.25 2.54
CA LYS A 179 22.93 -13.34 2.96
C LYS A 179 22.23 -14.68 3.17
N LYS A 180 20.90 -14.68 3.27
CA LYS A 180 20.10 -15.85 3.66
C LYS A 180 19.16 -16.30 2.58
N TYR A 181 18.63 -15.37 1.79
CA TYR A 181 17.48 -15.59 0.92
C TYR A 181 17.66 -14.97 -0.45
N ARG A 182 16.87 -15.44 -1.39
CA ARG A 182 16.65 -14.78 -2.67
C ARG A 182 16.02 -13.38 -2.42
N THR A 183 16.55 -12.35 -3.06
CA THR A 183 16.12 -10.95 -2.90
C THR A 183 15.32 -10.43 -4.09
N THR A 184 15.11 -11.25 -5.11
CA THR A 184 14.31 -10.94 -6.29
C THR A 184 13.08 -11.82 -6.39
N THR A 185 12.04 -11.35 -7.06
CA THR A 185 10.81 -12.10 -7.32
C THR A 185 10.28 -11.84 -8.72
N ASP A 186 9.66 -12.86 -9.30
CA ASP A 186 8.85 -12.74 -10.52
C ASP A 186 7.34 -12.72 -10.19
N THR A 187 6.98 -12.76 -8.91
CA THR A 187 5.59 -12.64 -8.47
C THR A 187 5.09 -11.25 -8.81
N LYS A 188 3.98 -11.19 -9.55
CA LYS A 188 3.31 -9.94 -9.86
C LYS A 188 2.73 -9.32 -8.58
N TRP A 189 2.73 -8.02 -8.53
CA TRP A 189 2.07 -7.30 -7.43
C TRP A 189 0.59 -7.69 -7.35
N PRO A 190 0.09 -8.10 -6.17
CA PRO A 190 -1.23 -8.74 -6.08
C PRO A 190 -2.41 -7.77 -6.22
N LEU A 191 -2.19 -6.46 -6.02
CA LEU A 191 -3.22 -5.45 -6.16
C LEU A 191 -3.17 -4.78 -7.54
N ASN A 192 -4.34 -4.55 -8.14
CA ASN A 192 -4.48 -4.03 -9.50
C ASN A 192 -4.59 -2.49 -9.47
N TYR A 193 -3.45 -1.78 -9.53
CA TYR A 193 -3.42 -0.32 -9.59
C TYR A 193 -3.67 0.20 -11.01
N SER A 194 -4.44 1.28 -11.12
CA SER A 194 -4.71 1.98 -12.38
C SER A 194 -3.74 3.13 -12.59
N LYS A 195 -3.25 3.28 -13.82
CA LYS A 195 -2.46 4.44 -14.26
C LYS A 195 -3.32 5.70 -14.50
N ASP A 196 -4.61 5.49 -14.64
CA ASP A 196 -5.59 6.57 -14.76
C ASP A 196 -6.41 6.68 -13.46
N GLU A 197 -6.92 7.89 -13.19
CA GLU A 197 -7.75 8.10 -12.00
C GLU A 197 -9.02 7.25 -12.08
N VAL A 198 -9.32 6.55 -10.98
CA VAL A 198 -10.52 5.73 -10.82
C VAL A 198 -11.53 6.51 -10.02
N ASP A 199 -12.65 6.84 -10.65
CA ASP A 199 -13.84 7.35 -9.98
C ASP A 199 -14.87 6.25 -9.79
N LEU A 200 -15.39 6.14 -8.56
CA LEU A 200 -16.37 5.12 -8.21
C LEU A 200 -17.80 5.62 -8.43
N ASP A 201 -18.63 4.82 -9.09
CA ASP A 201 -20.07 4.97 -9.06
C ASP A 201 -20.61 4.35 -7.76
N GLY A 202 -20.54 5.11 -6.67
CA GLY A 202 -20.80 4.62 -5.32
C GLY A 202 -21.40 5.68 -4.40
N ILE A 203 -21.64 5.29 -3.16
CA ILE A 203 -22.16 6.19 -2.11
C ILE A 203 -21.07 7.17 -1.66
N SER A 204 -21.48 8.30 -1.08
CA SER A 204 -20.56 9.23 -0.39
C SER A 204 -19.81 8.49 0.71
N ALA A 205 -18.51 8.77 0.84
CA ALA A 205 -17.62 8.17 1.82
C ALA A 205 -16.62 9.20 2.33
N THR A 206 -17.12 10.26 2.95
CA THR A 206 -16.30 11.33 3.51
C THR A 206 -15.94 11.12 4.99
N ASP A 207 -16.76 10.35 5.71
CA ASP A 207 -16.53 9.94 7.10
C ASP A 207 -16.81 8.45 7.25
N ILE A 208 -15.78 7.68 7.65
CA ILE A 208 -15.85 6.23 7.69
C ILE A 208 -15.46 5.75 9.08
N SER A 209 -16.25 4.85 9.67
CA SER A 209 -15.96 4.19 10.93
C SER A 209 -15.85 2.69 10.74
N VAL A 210 -14.72 2.12 11.17
CA VAL A 210 -14.37 0.70 11.04
C VAL A 210 -13.97 0.15 12.42
N PRO A 211 -14.93 -0.23 13.27
CA PRO A 211 -14.62 -0.86 14.55
C PRO A 211 -14.08 -2.28 14.34
N PHE A 212 -13.11 -2.67 15.16
CA PHE A 212 -12.60 -4.03 15.27
C PHE A 212 -13.07 -4.71 16.56
N SER A 213 -13.24 -3.93 17.59
CA SER A 213 -13.66 -4.38 18.93
C SER A 213 -14.16 -3.19 19.75
N ASN A 214 -14.48 -3.42 21.02
CA ASN A 214 -14.77 -2.34 21.97
C ASN A 214 -13.55 -1.43 22.24
N TYR A 215 -12.32 -1.94 22.00
CA TYR A 215 -11.05 -1.23 22.28
C TYR A 215 -10.45 -0.54 21.06
N THR A 216 -10.63 -1.12 19.86
CA THR A 216 -10.03 -0.60 18.63
C THR A 216 -11.13 -0.18 17.65
N LYS A 217 -11.25 1.12 17.42
CA LYS A 217 -12.19 1.72 16.48
C LYS A 217 -11.44 2.65 15.55
N ASN A 218 -11.25 2.20 14.31
CA ASN A 218 -10.64 3.01 13.27
C ASN A 218 -11.67 3.96 12.67
N SER A 219 -11.22 5.12 12.22
CA SER A 219 -12.04 6.01 11.41
C SER A 219 -11.17 6.78 10.43
N TYR A 220 -11.81 7.22 9.35
CA TYR A 220 -11.16 7.94 8.27
C TYR A 220 -12.00 9.14 7.87
N LYS A 221 -11.33 10.27 7.61
CA LYS A 221 -11.95 11.46 7.07
C LYS A 221 -11.32 11.81 5.73
N TYR A 222 -12.14 12.02 4.73
CA TYR A 222 -11.68 12.38 3.41
C TYR A 222 -11.20 13.82 3.37
N ASP A 223 -10.00 14.00 2.88
CA ASP A 223 -9.41 15.29 2.54
C ASP A 223 -9.56 15.47 1.02
N SER A 224 -10.54 16.28 0.61
CA SER A 224 -10.88 16.47 -0.80
C SER A 224 -9.82 17.26 -1.58
N GLU A 225 -9.04 18.09 -0.92
CA GLU A 225 -7.96 18.87 -1.55
C GLU A 225 -6.81 17.95 -1.96
N ASN A 226 -6.39 17.06 -1.05
CA ASN A 226 -5.30 16.12 -1.28
C ASN A 226 -5.77 14.76 -1.83
N LYS A 227 -7.08 14.54 -1.93
CA LYS A 227 -7.72 13.29 -2.38
C LYS A 227 -7.22 12.05 -1.62
N VAL A 228 -7.10 12.16 -0.29
CA VAL A 228 -6.66 11.09 0.61
C VAL A 228 -7.55 10.99 1.84
N TYR A 229 -7.45 9.90 2.55
CA TYR A 229 -8.15 9.66 3.82
C TYR A 229 -7.20 9.82 5.00
N LYS A 230 -7.47 10.78 5.88
CA LYS A 230 -6.79 10.96 7.16
C LYS A 230 -7.26 9.90 8.15
N ARG A 231 -6.32 9.15 8.74
CA ARG A 231 -6.63 8.05 9.64
C ARG A 231 -6.69 8.49 11.10
N TYR A 232 -7.70 7.98 11.84
CA TYR A 232 -7.88 8.14 13.27
C TYR A 232 -8.05 6.77 13.93
N VAL A 233 -7.66 6.65 15.19
CA VAL A 233 -7.91 5.46 16.00
C VAL A 233 -8.50 5.87 17.34
N SER A 234 -9.67 5.36 17.66
CA SER A 234 -10.43 5.73 18.88
C SER A 234 -10.56 7.24 19.07
N GLY A 235 -10.85 7.95 17.96
CA GLY A 235 -11.06 9.40 17.92
C GLY A 235 -9.79 10.26 17.93
N LYS A 236 -8.59 9.67 18.04
CA LYS A 236 -7.31 10.39 18.01
C LYS A 236 -6.65 10.27 16.65
N GLU A 237 -5.99 11.31 16.19
CA GLU A 237 -5.17 11.29 14.98
C GLU A 237 -4.10 10.21 15.11
N HIS A 238 -3.92 9.43 14.04
CA HIS A 238 -2.86 8.45 13.96
C HIS A 238 -1.65 9.09 13.28
N VAL A 239 -0.63 9.42 14.06
CA VAL A 239 0.54 10.18 13.61
C VAL A 239 1.83 9.39 13.68
N ASP A 240 2.76 9.68 12.79
CA ASP A 240 4.12 9.13 12.81
C ASP A 240 4.95 9.76 13.93
N MET A 241 5.68 8.92 14.68
CA MET A 241 6.51 9.36 15.80
C MET A 241 7.59 10.36 15.39
N LYS A 242 8.23 10.17 14.24
CA LYS A 242 9.38 10.98 13.79
C LYS A 242 8.94 12.23 13.05
N THR A 243 8.06 12.08 12.06
CA THR A 243 7.66 13.21 11.21
C THR A 243 6.54 14.06 11.81
N LYS A 244 5.79 13.53 12.77
CA LYS A 244 4.58 14.13 13.36
C LYS A 244 3.45 14.35 12.37
N GLU A 245 3.55 13.78 11.18
CA GLU A 245 2.51 13.83 10.16
C GLU A 245 1.45 12.78 10.43
N GLN A 246 0.20 13.12 10.19
CA GLN A 246 -0.91 12.17 10.26
C GLN A 246 -0.82 11.17 9.11
N TYR A 247 -1.04 9.89 9.38
CA TYR A 247 -1.09 8.88 8.34
C TYR A 247 -2.32 9.07 7.44
N THR A 248 -2.06 9.03 6.14
CA THR A 248 -3.07 9.20 5.09
C THR A 248 -2.99 8.05 4.09
N PHE A 249 -4.13 7.71 3.48
CA PHE A 249 -4.25 6.64 2.51
C PHE A 249 -5.08 7.07 1.30
N LYS A 250 -4.63 6.70 0.10
CA LYS A 250 -5.36 6.94 -1.14
C LYS A 250 -6.54 5.98 -1.28
N ASN A 251 -6.33 4.73 -0.89
CA ASN A 251 -7.31 3.65 -1.01
C ASN A 251 -7.54 3.00 0.36
N ILE A 252 -8.79 2.64 0.63
CA ILE A 252 -9.17 1.83 1.78
C ILE A 252 -9.98 0.63 1.26
N ILE A 253 -9.59 -0.57 1.66
CA ILE A 253 -10.36 -1.79 1.45
C ILE A 253 -10.80 -2.31 2.82
N ILE A 254 -12.09 -2.55 2.99
CA ILE A 254 -12.63 -3.20 4.17
C ILE A 254 -13.07 -4.59 3.73
N ALA A 255 -12.38 -5.64 4.18
CA ALA A 255 -12.73 -7.02 3.92
C ALA A 255 -13.30 -7.64 5.20
N LYS A 256 -14.57 -8.03 5.17
CA LYS A 256 -15.25 -8.65 6.31
C LYS A 256 -14.74 -10.07 6.49
N MET A 257 -14.13 -10.36 7.65
CA MET A 257 -13.51 -11.64 7.98
C MET A 257 -14.16 -12.31 9.18
N GLY A 258 -14.44 -13.60 9.06
CA GLY A 258 -14.72 -14.44 10.22
C GLY A 258 -13.48 -14.61 11.09
N TRP A 259 -13.68 -14.91 12.35
CA TRP A 259 -12.59 -15.23 13.28
C TRP A 259 -13.05 -16.22 14.35
N LYS A 260 -12.11 -16.94 14.91
CA LYS A 260 -12.35 -17.84 16.06
C LYS A 260 -11.11 -17.88 16.97
N MET A 261 -11.29 -18.23 18.22
CA MET A 261 -10.18 -18.57 19.11
C MET A 261 -9.68 -19.98 18.78
N THR A 262 -8.36 -20.16 18.71
CA THR A 262 -7.73 -21.45 18.38
C THR A 262 -7.68 -22.39 19.58
N ASP A 263 -7.46 -21.84 20.78
CA ASP A 263 -7.29 -22.60 22.02
C ASP A 263 -7.44 -21.73 23.27
N SER A 264 -7.08 -22.31 24.44
CA SER A 264 -7.07 -21.63 25.73
C SER A 264 -6.07 -20.48 25.87
N ASN A 265 -5.13 -20.32 24.93
CA ASN A 265 -4.16 -19.21 24.91
C ASN A 265 -4.72 -17.97 24.20
N TYR A 266 -6.00 -18.03 23.80
CA TYR A 266 -6.74 -16.92 23.18
C TYR A 266 -6.14 -16.41 21.85
N TYR A 267 -5.29 -17.20 21.16
CA TYR A 267 -4.85 -16.88 19.83
C TYR A 267 -6.03 -16.90 18.84
N LEU A 268 -6.01 -15.97 17.89
CA LEU A 268 -7.08 -15.83 16.91
C LEU A 268 -6.67 -16.46 15.59
N ASP A 269 -7.61 -17.19 15.00
CA ASP A 269 -7.58 -17.67 13.63
C ASP A 269 -8.53 -16.79 12.81
N ILE A 270 -7.96 -15.97 11.93
CA ILE A 270 -8.71 -15.11 11.02
C ILE A 270 -9.02 -15.91 9.76
N GLN A 271 -10.28 -16.00 9.40
CA GLN A 271 -10.74 -16.81 8.27
C GLN A 271 -10.57 -16.03 6.95
N ASP A 272 -9.33 -15.82 6.54
CA ASP A 272 -8.95 -15.08 5.33
C ASP A 272 -8.87 -15.96 4.07
N VAL A 273 -9.06 -17.28 4.18
CA VAL A 273 -9.23 -18.21 3.06
C VAL A 273 -10.70 -18.47 2.83
N GLY A 274 -11.16 -18.33 1.58
CA GLY A 274 -12.57 -18.46 1.21
C GLY A 274 -13.09 -17.22 0.48
N SER A 275 -14.24 -16.71 0.88
CA SER A 275 -14.84 -15.52 0.28
C SER A 275 -15.71 -14.76 1.27
N GLY A 276 -15.90 -13.47 1.02
CA GLY A 276 -16.76 -12.63 1.83
C GLY A 276 -17.10 -11.32 1.13
N SER A 277 -17.75 -10.43 1.86
CA SER A 277 -18.13 -9.10 1.39
C SER A 277 -17.20 -8.03 1.99
N GLY A 278 -17.32 -6.82 1.47
CA GLY A 278 -16.58 -5.68 1.97
C GLY A 278 -16.89 -4.38 1.23
N TYR A 279 -15.98 -3.42 1.36
CA TYR A 279 -16.07 -2.13 0.68
C TYR A 279 -14.72 -1.74 0.09
N TYR A 280 -14.75 -1.15 -1.08
CA TYR A 280 -13.62 -0.40 -1.64
C TYR A 280 -13.97 1.08 -1.61
N ILE A 281 -13.02 1.89 -1.11
CA ILE A 281 -13.21 3.30 -0.82
C ILE A 281 -12.02 4.08 -1.39
N THR A 282 -12.30 5.08 -2.21
CA THR A 282 -11.32 6.02 -2.77
C THR A 282 -12.03 7.29 -3.23
N ASN A 283 -11.33 8.41 -3.33
CA ASN A 283 -11.82 9.69 -3.86
C ASN A 283 -13.19 10.14 -3.27
N GLY A 284 -13.42 9.94 -1.97
CA GLY A 284 -14.64 10.35 -1.29
C GLY A 284 -15.86 9.48 -1.58
N LYS A 285 -15.68 8.32 -2.22
CA LYS A 285 -16.76 7.39 -2.57
C LYS A 285 -16.44 5.96 -2.15
N ALA A 286 -17.49 5.15 -1.97
CA ALA A 286 -17.40 3.75 -1.64
C ALA A 286 -18.33 2.90 -2.50
N ILE A 287 -17.87 1.70 -2.85
CA ILE A 287 -18.66 0.63 -3.46
C ILE A 287 -18.59 -0.62 -2.62
N GLU A 288 -19.65 -1.43 -2.67
CA GLU A 288 -19.62 -2.80 -2.14
C GLU A 288 -18.74 -3.67 -3.04
N ILE A 289 -17.99 -4.57 -2.41
CA ILE A 289 -17.14 -5.55 -3.08
C ILE A 289 -17.33 -6.93 -2.47
N THR A 290 -16.88 -7.93 -3.21
CA THR A 290 -16.62 -9.28 -2.69
C THR A 290 -15.11 -9.51 -2.70
N TRP A 291 -14.63 -10.28 -1.72
CA TRP A 291 -13.26 -10.79 -1.73
C TRP A 291 -13.27 -12.31 -1.82
N SER A 292 -12.21 -12.87 -2.39
CA SER A 292 -11.99 -14.31 -2.43
C SER A 292 -10.51 -14.65 -2.39
N LYS A 293 -10.15 -15.72 -1.65
CA LYS A 293 -8.80 -16.27 -1.54
C LYS A 293 -8.89 -17.80 -1.58
N LYS A 294 -8.20 -18.42 -2.53
CA LYS A 294 -8.30 -19.86 -2.78
C LYS A 294 -7.63 -20.69 -1.67
N ASP A 295 -6.48 -20.27 -1.24
CA ASP A 295 -5.65 -20.91 -0.22
C ASP A 295 -4.70 -19.87 0.41
N ARG A 296 -3.97 -20.27 1.44
CA ARG A 296 -3.06 -19.41 2.19
C ARG A 296 -1.97 -18.72 1.35
N LYS A 297 -1.56 -19.33 0.23
CA LYS A 297 -0.50 -18.83 -0.64
C LYS A 297 -1.03 -18.03 -1.84
N SER A 298 -2.31 -18.15 -2.11
CA SER A 298 -2.96 -17.42 -3.21
C SER A 298 -3.15 -15.96 -2.86
N ARG A 299 -3.10 -15.07 -3.86
CA ARG A 299 -3.49 -13.67 -3.67
C ARG A 299 -4.98 -13.54 -3.34
N MET A 300 -5.34 -12.55 -2.56
CA MET A 300 -6.74 -12.16 -2.39
C MET A 300 -7.21 -11.36 -3.61
N ILE A 301 -8.41 -11.65 -4.09
CA ILE A 301 -9.03 -11.00 -5.24
C ILE A 301 -10.23 -10.22 -4.74
N TYR A 302 -10.32 -8.95 -5.10
CA TYR A 302 -11.42 -8.06 -4.76
C TYR A 302 -12.21 -7.75 -6.03
N LYS A 303 -13.54 -7.92 -6.00
CA LYS A 303 -14.40 -7.73 -7.17
C LYS A 303 -15.58 -6.80 -6.86
N ASP A 304 -15.98 -6.01 -7.85
CA ASP A 304 -17.18 -5.19 -7.82
C ASP A 304 -18.46 -6.04 -7.99
N LYS A 305 -19.62 -5.40 -7.93
CA LYS A 305 -20.94 -6.02 -8.12
C LYS A 305 -21.14 -6.71 -9.48
N ASN A 306 -20.32 -6.36 -10.49
CA ASN A 306 -20.37 -6.93 -11.82
C ASN A 306 -19.41 -8.11 -11.99
N GLY A 307 -18.65 -8.47 -10.94
CA GLY A 307 -17.67 -9.54 -10.96
C GLY A 307 -16.31 -9.15 -11.55
N ASN A 308 -16.08 -7.87 -11.88
CA ASN A 308 -14.80 -7.36 -12.34
C ASN A 308 -13.85 -7.16 -11.16
N GLU A 309 -12.57 -7.49 -11.33
CA GLU A 309 -11.56 -7.14 -10.33
C GLU A 309 -11.45 -5.61 -10.22
N ILE A 310 -11.49 -5.07 -9.01
CA ILE A 310 -11.41 -3.62 -8.78
C ILE A 310 -10.07 -3.08 -9.24
N LYS A 311 -10.08 -1.84 -9.72
CA LYS A 311 -8.87 -1.06 -9.99
C LYS A 311 -8.69 -0.04 -8.86
N LEU A 312 -7.49 0.00 -8.30
CA LEU A 312 -7.11 0.93 -7.23
C LEU A 312 -6.50 2.20 -7.83
N ASN A 313 -6.76 3.34 -7.23
CA ASN A 313 -6.04 4.56 -7.57
C ASN A 313 -4.56 4.44 -7.21
N ASP A 314 -3.68 5.05 -8.00
CA ASP A 314 -2.25 5.11 -7.75
C ASP A 314 -1.95 5.83 -6.43
N GLY A 315 -1.54 5.08 -5.42
CA GLY A 315 -1.29 5.53 -4.07
C GLY A 315 -1.38 4.40 -3.04
N ASN A 316 -0.95 4.70 -1.81
CA ASN A 316 -0.93 3.71 -0.74
C ASN A 316 -2.33 3.21 -0.37
N THR A 317 -2.38 1.94 0.07
CA THR A 317 -3.64 1.25 0.36
C THR A 317 -3.65 0.74 1.80
N PHE A 318 -4.76 0.99 2.50
CA PHE A 318 -5.01 0.40 3.81
C PHE A 318 -6.10 -0.67 3.69
N ILE A 319 -5.82 -1.88 4.17
CA ILE A 319 -6.73 -3.03 4.09
C ILE A 319 -7.11 -3.45 5.51
N GLU A 320 -8.39 -3.30 5.82
CA GLU A 320 -9.00 -3.65 7.10
C GLU A 320 -9.58 -5.06 7.03
N PHE A 321 -8.96 -6.07 7.67
CA PHE A 321 -9.58 -7.37 7.87
C PHE A 321 -10.52 -7.29 9.06
N GLN A 322 -11.67 -6.65 8.80
CA GLN A 322 -12.63 -6.32 9.83
C GLN A 322 -13.45 -7.54 10.25
N PRO A 323 -13.61 -7.80 11.57
CA PRO A 323 -14.51 -8.84 12.06
C PRO A 323 -15.94 -8.70 11.53
N THR A 324 -16.55 -9.83 11.12
CA THR A 324 -17.92 -9.85 10.58
C THR A 324 -18.98 -9.43 11.59
N ASP A 325 -18.72 -9.57 12.89
CA ASP A 325 -19.59 -9.15 13.99
C ASP A 325 -19.53 -7.65 14.29
N GLN A 326 -18.68 -6.90 13.58
CA GLN A 326 -18.56 -5.45 13.71
C GLN A 326 -19.19 -4.71 12.52
N LYS A 327 -19.87 -3.61 12.80
CA LYS A 327 -20.59 -2.82 11.78
C LYS A 327 -19.78 -1.64 11.31
N THR A 328 -19.46 -1.60 10.01
CA THR A 328 -18.92 -0.41 9.33
C THR A 328 -20.00 0.65 9.17
N THR A 329 -19.63 1.92 9.30
CA THR A 329 -20.46 3.07 8.94
C THR A 329 -19.74 3.91 7.91
N ILE A 330 -20.42 4.27 6.82
CA ILE A 330 -19.91 5.10 5.72
C ILE A 330 -20.91 6.26 5.51
N LYS A 331 -20.39 7.50 5.48
CA LYS A 331 -21.19 8.72 5.29
C LYS A 331 -20.59 9.63 4.23
#